data_4c1bdb2fa1fdd4b0fa8f83e19d53b2fe
#
_entry.id   4c1bdb2fa1fdd4b0fa8f83e19d53b2fe
#
_cell.length_a   1.000
_cell.length_b   1.000
_cell.length_c   1.000
_cell.angle_alpha   90.00
_cell.angle_beta   90.00
_cell.angle_gamma   90.00
#
_symmetry.space_group_name_H-M   'P 1'
#
loop_
_entity.id
_entity.type
_entity.pdbx_description
1 polymer ?
#
loop_
_entity_poly.entity_id
_entity_poly.type
_entity_poly.pdbx_seq_one_letter_code
_entity_poly.pdbx_strand_id
1 'polypeptide(L)'
;MPGHPVDPSADPADQHAQRLKRAGNQAGFSLIEVMVTMVIIGLLSTLVLINVLPSRDKAMVDKAKADIATLELAVDTFKMDNFGYPCTEDGLTALVNAPASVKPERYREGGYIRRLPEDPWGNPYQYAYPGRARAFDVYSLGADNAPGGEGLDTDIGNWN
;
A
#
# COMPACT_ATOMS: atom_id res chain seq x y z
N MET A 1 -7.30 38.03 51.58
CA MET A 1 -7.31 38.61 50.25
C MET A 1 -8.15 39.88 50.28
N PRO A 2 -7.60 41.06 50.08
CA PRO A 2 -8.36 42.31 50.13
C PRO A 2 -9.05 42.53 48.79
N GLY A 3 -10.37 42.73 48.85
CA GLY A 3 -11.19 43.06 47.71
C GLY A 3 -10.81 44.42 47.10
N HIS A 4 -10.74 44.49 45.81
CA HIS A 4 -10.52 45.71 45.07
C HIS A 4 -11.74 46.64 45.26
N PRO A 5 -11.56 47.90 45.69
CA PRO A 5 -12.69 48.81 45.80
C PRO A 5 -13.20 49.16 44.41
N VAL A 6 -14.50 49.01 44.19
CA VAL A 6 -15.20 49.48 43.02
C VAL A 6 -15.33 51.00 43.16
N ASP A 7 -14.71 51.75 42.24
CA ASP A 7 -14.83 53.21 42.18
C ASP A 7 -16.23 53.61 41.72
N PRO A 8 -17.03 54.26 42.59
CA PRO A 8 -18.42 54.61 42.29
C PRO A 8 -18.56 55.84 41.38
N SER A 9 -17.45 56.43 40.91
CA SER A 9 -17.43 57.62 40.07
C SER A 9 -17.22 57.35 38.56
N ALA A 10 -17.21 56.08 38.16
CA ALA A 10 -17.07 55.74 36.73
C ALA A 10 -18.40 55.97 36.02
N ASP A 11 -18.42 56.97 35.15
CA ASP A 11 -19.55 57.35 34.30
C ASP A 11 -20.05 56.13 33.47
N PRO A 12 -21.36 55.77 33.58
CA PRO A 12 -21.92 54.68 32.78
C PRO A 12 -21.72 54.80 31.29
N ALA A 13 -21.54 56.05 30.75
CA ALA A 13 -21.21 56.30 29.38
C ALA A 13 -19.82 55.78 28.95
N ASP A 14 -18.86 55.79 29.86
CA ASP A 14 -17.46 55.34 29.58
C ASP A 14 -17.34 53.80 29.57
N GLN A 15 -18.16 53.15 30.41
CA GLN A 15 -18.24 51.68 30.39
C GLN A 15 -18.91 51.17 29.11
N HIS A 16 -19.86 51.91 28.56
CA HIS A 16 -20.53 51.53 27.32
C HIS A 16 -19.60 51.73 26.10
N ALA A 17 -18.79 52.79 26.11
CA ALA A 17 -17.79 53.03 25.08
C ALA A 17 -16.65 51.98 25.08
N GLN A 18 -16.24 51.48 26.25
CA GLN A 18 -15.24 50.41 26.36
C GLN A 18 -15.77 49.04 25.94
N ARG A 19 -17.06 48.75 26.15
CA ARG A 19 -17.71 47.53 25.64
C ARG A 19 -17.83 47.53 24.11
N LEU A 20 -18.13 48.66 23.49
CA LEU A 20 -18.22 48.79 22.04
C LEU A 20 -16.84 48.63 21.34
N LYS A 21 -15.76 49.09 21.99
CA LYS A 21 -14.41 48.91 21.46
C LYS A 21 -13.91 47.45 21.53
N ARG A 22 -14.43 46.60 22.43
CA ARG A 22 -14.09 45.18 22.50
C ARG A 22 -14.84 44.31 21.48
N ALA A 23 -15.93 44.79 20.89
CA ALA A 23 -16.70 44.02 19.90
C ALA A 23 -16.15 44.17 18.46
N GLY A 24 -15.12 44.98 18.24
CA GLY A 24 -14.69 45.44 16.93
C GLY A 24 -13.58 44.65 16.23
N ASN A 25 -13.15 43.46 16.71
CA ASN A 25 -12.06 42.76 16.04
C ASN A 25 -12.43 41.32 15.65
N GLN A 26 -13.62 41.15 15.05
CA GLN A 26 -13.88 39.98 14.24
C GLN A 26 -13.36 40.26 12.83
N ALA A 27 -12.07 39.97 12.61
CA ALA A 27 -11.50 39.93 11.27
C ALA A 27 -12.17 38.78 10.51
N GLY A 28 -13.23 39.08 9.79
CA GLY A 28 -13.84 38.17 8.83
C GLY A 28 -12.85 37.93 7.69
N PHE A 29 -12.75 36.68 7.22
CA PHE A 29 -11.98 36.38 6.02
C PHE A 29 -12.50 37.16 4.82
N SER A 30 -11.59 37.77 4.06
CA SER A 30 -11.95 38.42 2.80
C SER A 30 -12.32 37.34 1.77
N LEU A 31 -13.34 37.65 0.94
CA LEU A 31 -13.76 36.77 -0.15
C LEU A 31 -12.60 36.48 -1.11
N ILE A 32 -11.74 37.48 -1.34
CA ILE A 32 -10.52 37.31 -2.17
C ILE A 32 -9.50 36.35 -1.53
N GLU A 33 -9.34 36.35 -0.21
CA GLU A 33 -8.46 35.46 0.52
C GLU A 33 -8.90 33.99 0.37
N VAL A 34 -10.21 33.72 0.46
CA VAL A 34 -10.74 32.37 0.23
C VAL A 34 -10.55 31.96 -1.23
N MET A 35 -10.78 32.85 -2.19
CA MET A 35 -10.58 32.56 -3.61
C MET A 35 -9.12 32.24 -3.91
N VAL A 36 -8.17 33.03 -3.41
CA VAL A 36 -6.73 32.81 -3.60
C VAL A 36 -6.30 31.49 -2.95
N THR A 37 -6.79 31.20 -1.75
CA THR A 37 -6.50 29.94 -1.04
C THR A 37 -6.97 28.73 -1.85
N MET A 38 -8.19 28.77 -2.39
CA MET A 38 -8.74 27.70 -3.24
C MET A 38 -7.90 27.47 -4.51
N VAL A 39 -7.46 28.57 -5.15
CA VAL A 39 -6.58 28.49 -6.32
C VAL A 39 -5.24 27.84 -5.98
N ILE A 40 -4.62 28.23 -4.88
CA ILE A 40 -3.33 27.67 -4.43
C ILE A 40 -3.48 26.19 -4.10
N ILE A 41 -4.53 25.80 -3.35
CA ILE A 41 -4.80 24.39 -3.01
C ILE A 41 -5.03 23.57 -4.28
N GLY A 42 -5.82 24.07 -5.23
CA GLY A 42 -6.05 23.40 -6.51
C GLY A 42 -4.76 23.16 -7.30
N LEU A 43 -3.88 24.16 -7.35
CA LEU A 43 -2.61 24.10 -8.06
C LEU A 43 -1.64 23.09 -7.40
N LEU A 44 -1.53 23.12 -6.07
CA LEU A 44 -0.70 22.19 -5.31
C LEU A 44 -1.22 20.74 -5.41
N SER A 45 -2.54 20.55 -5.38
CA SER A 45 -3.17 19.22 -5.52
C SER A 45 -2.81 18.57 -6.86
N THR A 46 -2.78 19.35 -7.94
CA THR A 46 -2.41 18.86 -9.28
C THR A 46 -0.95 18.38 -9.33
N LEU A 47 -0.03 19.14 -8.73
CA LEU A 47 1.39 18.76 -8.68
C LEU A 47 1.64 17.47 -7.90
N VAL A 48 0.90 17.22 -6.82
CA VAL A 48 1.01 16.00 -6.02
C VAL A 48 0.56 14.78 -6.82
N LEU A 49 -0.56 14.88 -7.54
CA LEU A 49 -1.09 13.76 -8.32
C LEU A 49 -0.12 13.26 -9.40
N ILE A 50 0.54 14.17 -10.11
CA ILE A 50 1.46 13.82 -11.20
C ILE A 50 2.68 13.03 -10.71
N ASN A 51 3.15 13.26 -9.48
CA ASN A 51 4.35 12.61 -8.95
C ASN A 51 4.07 11.32 -8.17
N VAL A 52 2.87 11.15 -7.60
CA VAL A 52 2.57 10.00 -6.73
C VAL A 52 2.17 8.76 -7.54
N LEU A 53 1.42 8.91 -8.62
CA LEU A 53 0.93 7.79 -9.43
C LEU A 53 2.07 6.92 -10.00
N PRO A 54 3.09 7.45 -10.70
CA PRO A 54 4.17 6.63 -11.25
C PRO A 54 5.01 5.91 -10.18
N SER A 55 5.14 6.53 -8.99
CA SER A 55 5.87 5.92 -7.88
C SER A 55 5.13 4.71 -7.29
N ARG A 56 3.80 4.76 -7.27
CA ARG A 56 2.96 3.66 -6.83
C ARG A 56 3.05 2.46 -7.77
N ASP A 57 2.99 2.71 -9.07
CA ASP A 57 3.05 1.68 -10.10
C ASP A 57 4.38 0.92 -10.04
N LYS A 58 5.49 1.66 -9.93
CA LYS A 58 6.81 1.05 -9.72
C LYS A 58 6.86 0.21 -8.45
N ALA A 59 6.33 0.72 -7.34
CA ALA A 59 6.31 -0.01 -6.07
C ALA A 59 5.50 -1.32 -6.15
N MET A 60 4.43 -1.38 -6.95
CA MET A 60 3.67 -2.59 -7.20
C MET A 60 4.51 -3.63 -7.94
N VAL A 61 5.20 -3.23 -9.02
CA VAL A 61 6.10 -4.11 -9.77
C VAL A 61 7.25 -4.63 -8.88
N ASP A 62 7.87 -3.75 -8.10
CA ASP A 62 8.97 -4.12 -7.18
C ASP A 62 8.47 -5.10 -6.10
N LYS A 63 7.26 -4.91 -5.58
CA LYS A 63 6.64 -5.85 -4.64
C LYS A 63 6.40 -7.21 -5.30
N ALA A 64 5.85 -7.26 -6.52
CA ALA A 64 5.62 -8.51 -7.22
C ALA A 64 6.93 -9.29 -7.40
N LYS A 65 8.02 -8.62 -7.80
CA LYS A 65 9.34 -9.24 -7.93
C LYS A 65 9.88 -9.79 -6.61
N ALA A 66 9.71 -9.06 -5.51
CA ALA A 66 10.13 -9.50 -4.19
C ALA A 66 9.34 -10.72 -3.70
N ASP A 67 8.03 -10.75 -3.93
CA ASP A 67 7.18 -11.89 -3.60
C ASP A 67 7.57 -13.12 -4.43
N ILE A 68 7.80 -12.97 -5.74
CA ILE A 68 8.25 -14.04 -6.63
C ILE A 68 9.59 -14.62 -6.17
N ALA A 69 10.57 -13.78 -5.80
CA ALA A 69 11.84 -14.24 -5.27
C ALA A 69 11.68 -15.03 -3.96
N THR A 70 10.74 -14.63 -3.12
CA THR A 70 10.41 -15.36 -1.89
C THR A 70 9.77 -16.72 -2.19
N LEU A 71 8.85 -16.76 -3.15
CA LEU A 71 8.22 -18.01 -3.60
C LEU A 71 9.23 -18.94 -4.27
N GLU A 72 10.12 -18.42 -5.11
CA GLU A 72 11.20 -19.18 -5.75
C GLU A 72 12.09 -19.87 -4.70
N LEU A 73 12.52 -19.12 -3.67
CA LEU A 73 13.31 -19.68 -2.56
C LEU A 73 12.55 -20.78 -1.81
N ALA A 74 11.24 -20.59 -1.59
CA ALA A 74 10.40 -21.59 -0.93
C ALA A 74 10.26 -22.86 -1.76
N VAL A 75 10.09 -22.75 -3.10
CA VAL A 75 10.05 -23.88 -4.04
C VAL A 75 11.38 -24.62 -4.08
N ASP A 76 12.51 -23.92 -4.09
CA ASP A 76 13.83 -24.55 -4.04
C ASP A 76 14.06 -25.26 -2.69
N THR A 77 13.61 -24.67 -1.59
CA THR A 77 13.67 -25.32 -0.27
C THR A 77 12.79 -26.56 -0.21
N PHE A 78 11.59 -26.51 -0.78
CA PHE A 78 10.72 -27.68 -0.93
C PHE A 78 11.44 -28.81 -1.70
N LYS A 79 12.09 -28.48 -2.83
CA LYS A 79 12.86 -29.45 -3.63
C LYS A 79 13.98 -30.09 -2.83
N MET A 80 14.72 -29.33 -2.01
CA MET A 80 15.80 -29.87 -1.18
C MET A 80 15.30 -30.94 -0.20
N ASP A 81 14.17 -30.69 0.45
CA ASP A 81 13.60 -31.59 1.45
C ASP A 81 12.90 -32.80 0.80
N ASN A 82 12.25 -32.60 -0.35
CA ASN A 82 11.37 -33.61 -0.99
C ASN A 82 11.99 -34.28 -2.21
N PHE A 83 13.22 -33.87 -2.62
CA PHE A 83 13.95 -34.40 -3.80
C PHE A 83 13.24 -34.17 -5.15
N GLY A 84 12.31 -33.24 -5.20
CA GLY A 84 11.56 -32.85 -6.41
C GLY A 84 10.80 -31.58 -6.21
N TYR A 85 10.48 -30.90 -7.31
CA TYR A 85 9.61 -29.74 -7.29
C TYR A 85 8.14 -30.13 -7.06
N PRO A 86 7.31 -29.23 -6.52
CA PRO A 86 5.87 -29.43 -6.51
C PRO A 86 5.36 -29.72 -7.93
N CYS A 87 4.42 -30.63 -8.10
CA CYS A 87 3.77 -30.82 -9.41
C CYS A 87 2.86 -29.61 -9.71
N THR A 88 2.58 -29.36 -10.97
CA THR A 88 1.71 -28.25 -11.38
C THR A 88 0.31 -28.34 -10.75
N GLU A 89 -0.18 -29.55 -10.53
CA GLU A 89 -1.50 -29.79 -9.90
C GLU A 89 -1.53 -29.39 -8.42
N ASP A 90 -0.45 -29.66 -7.67
CA ASP A 90 -0.30 -29.23 -6.28
C ASP A 90 -0.02 -27.71 -6.20
N GLY A 91 0.68 -27.18 -7.21
CA GLY A 91 0.96 -25.76 -7.34
C GLY A 91 1.71 -25.18 -6.13
N LEU A 92 1.55 -23.88 -5.92
CA LEU A 92 2.13 -23.17 -4.78
C LEU A 92 1.47 -23.56 -3.44
N THR A 93 0.29 -24.21 -3.46
CA THR A 93 -0.35 -24.68 -2.22
C THR A 93 0.48 -25.72 -1.50
N ALA A 94 1.33 -26.47 -2.24
CA ALA A 94 2.31 -27.40 -1.69
C ALA A 94 3.33 -26.72 -0.74
N LEU A 95 3.50 -25.41 -0.82
CA LEU A 95 4.42 -24.68 0.07
C LEU A 95 3.80 -24.40 1.45
N VAL A 96 2.47 -24.45 1.57
CA VAL A 96 1.74 -24.19 2.81
C VAL A 96 1.22 -25.48 3.43
N ASN A 97 0.74 -26.40 2.59
CA ASN A 97 0.13 -27.66 3.00
C ASN A 97 0.84 -28.83 2.35
N ALA A 98 1.07 -29.90 3.11
CA ALA A 98 1.68 -31.11 2.58
C ALA A 98 0.79 -31.73 1.50
N PRO A 99 1.26 -31.85 0.24
CA PRO A 99 0.50 -32.50 -0.80
C PRO A 99 0.53 -34.03 -0.60
N ALA A 100 -0.48 -34.75 -1.11
CA ALA A 100 -0.55 -36.20 -1.01
C ALA A 100 0.61 -36.91 -1.75
N SER A 101 1.23 -36.23 -2.70
CA SER A 101 2.39 -36.69 -3.47
C SER A 101 3.70 -36.79 -2.63
N VAL A 102 3.75 -36.15 -1.47
CA VAL A 102 4.94 -36.06 -0.62
C VAL A 102 4.78 -36.91 0.63
N LYS A 103 5.86 -37.59 0.99
CA LYS A 103 5.91 -38.36 2.26
C LYS A 103 5.87 -37.42 3.45
N PRO A 104 4.97 -37.63 4.44
CA PRO A 104 4.84 -36.76 5.60
C PRO A 104 6.15 -36.50 6.36
N GLU A 105 7.03 -37.49 6.40
CA GLU A 105 8.31 -37.42 7.12
C GLU A 105 9.32 -36.47 6.45
N ARG A 106 9.09 -36.12 5.19
CA ARG A 106 9.96 -35.21 4.41
C ARG A 106 9.40 -33.80 4.34
N TYR A 107 8.11 -33.66 4.61
CA TYR A 107 7.49 -32.35 4.57
C TYR A 107 7.80 -31.58 5.85
N ARG A 108 8.26 -30.34 5.68
CA ARG A 108 8.65 -29.47 6.81
C ARG A 108 7.43 -29.13 7.66
N GLU A 109 7.53 -29.33 8.97
CA GLU A 109 6.50 -28.93 9.91
C GLU A 109 6.25 -27.41 9.83
N GLY A 110 4.98 -27.02 9.61
CA GLY A 110 4.60 -25.63 9.39
C GLY A 110 4.76 -25.11 7.95
N GLY A 111 5.17 -25.98 7.00
CA GLY A 111 5.34 -25.61 5.60
C GLY A 111 6.60 -24.81 5.28
N TYR A 112 6.71 -24.31 4.07
CA TYR A 112 7.85 -23.54 3.55
C TYR A 112 7.60 -22.05 3.58
N ILE A 113 6.33 -21.67 3.58
CA ILE A 113 5.85 -20.30 3.81
C ILE A 113 4.59 -20.36 4.69
N ARG A 114 4.33 -19.29 5.45
CA ARG A 114 3.17 -19.27 6.36
C ARG A 114 1.84 -19.15 5.62
N ARG A 115 1.82 -18.43 4.51
CA ARG A 115 0.66 -18.21 3.64
C ARG A 115 1.12 -17.84 2.25
N LEU A 116 0.34 -18.18 1.26
CA LEU A 116 0.55 -17.71 -0.10
C LEU A 116 0.23 -16.21 -0.17
N PRO A 117 1.16 -15.37 -0.68
CA PRO A 117 0.86 -13.99 -0.95
C PRO A 117 -0.05 -13.86 -2.18
N GLU A 118 -0.81 -12.79 -2.22
CA GLU A 118 -1.42 -12.27 -3.44
C GLU A 118 -0.52 -11.22 -4.05
N ASP A 119 -0.59 -11.11 -5.36
CA ASP A 119 0.14 -10.07 -6.08
C ASP A 119 -0.39 -8.66 -5.72
N PRO A 120 0.29 -7.58 -6.10
CA PRO A 120 -0.14 -6.22 -5.77
C PRO A 120 -1.51 -5.81 -6.31
N TRP A 121 -2.03 -6.54 -7.28
CA TRP A 121 -3.35 -6.31 -7.88
C TRP A 121 -4.44 -7.21 -7.29
N GLY A 122 -4.08 -8.11 -6.35
CA GLY A 122 -5.01 -8.97 -5.63
C GLY A 122 -5.25 -10.33 -6.29
N ASN A 123 -4.40 -10.73 -7.24
CA ASN A 123 -4.49 -12.01 -7.92
C ASN A 123 -3.50 -13.03 -7.32
N PRO A 124 -3.80 -14.35 -7.41
CA PRO A 124 -2.85 -15.38 -6.99
C PRO A 124 -1.68 -15.48 -7.97
N TYR A 125 -0.47 -15.69 -7.44
CA TYR A 125 0.69 -16.04 -8.27
C TYR A 125 0.48 -17.38 -8.97
N GLN A 126 0.95 -17.46 -10.20
CA GLN A 126 0.89 -18.66 -11.03
C GLN A 126 2.16 -19.50 -10.86
N TYR A 127 2.02 -20.83 -11.07
CA TYR A 127 3.12 -21.77 -11.00
C TYR A 127 3.01 -22.78 -12.13
N ALA A 128 4.14 -23.12 -12.72
CA ALA A 128 4.25 -24.20 -13.70
C ALA A 128 5.52 -25.03 -13.49
N TYR A 129 5.35 -26.35 -13.52
CA TYR A 129 6.46 -27.31 -13.53
C TYR A 129 6.16 -28.44 -14.51
N PRO A 130 7.04 -28.73 -15.47
CA PRO A 130 8.25 -27.97 -15.83
C PRO A 130 7.95 -26.54 -16.29
N GLY A 131 8.86 -25.62 -15.98
CA GLY A 131 8.75 -24.24 -16.46
C GLY A 131 9.09 -24.13 -17.96
N ARG A 132 8.67 -23.03 -18.56
CA ARG A 132 9.02 -22.69 -19.95
C ARG A 132 10.34 -21.94 -20.05
N ALA A 133 10.59 -21.04 -19.09
CA ALA A 133 11.77 -20.21 -19.05
C ALA A 133 12.88 -20.77 -18.16
N ARG A 134 12.49 -21.41 -17.06
CA ARG A 134 13.41 -22.02 -16.08
C ARG A 134 12.99 -23.44 -15.74
N ALA A 135 13.64 -24.06 -14.73
CA ALA A 135 13.26 -25.39 -14.24
C ALA A 135 11.79 -25.42 -13.80
N PHE A 136 11.32 -24.33 -13.20
CA PHE A 136 9.94 -24.02 -12.90
C PHE A 136 9.69 -22.54 -13.10
N ASP A 137 8.47 -22.14 -13.33
CA ASP A 137 8.08 -20.75 -13.49
C ASP A 137 7.12 -20.35 -12.35
N VAL A 138 7.42 -19.20 -11.71
CA VAL A 138 6.54 -18.50 -10.76
C VAL A 138 6.32 -17.11 -11.29
N TYR A 139 5.08 -16.68 -11.43
CA TYR A 139 4.78 -15.40 -12.08
C TYR A 139 3.44 -14.80 -11.67
N SER A 140 3.30 -13.48 -11.84
CA SER A 140 2.06 -12.73 -11.86
C SER A 140 1.71 -12.38 -13.29
N LEU A 141 0.42 -12.35 -13.61
CA LEU A 141 -0.12 -11.92 -14.90
C LEU A 141 -0.35 -10.41 -14.99
N GLY A 142 0.23 -9.63 -14.06
CA GLY A 142 0.05 -8.18 -14.05
C GLY A 142 -1.33 -7.71 -13.60
N ALA A 143 -1.64 -6.47 -13.92
CA ALA A 143 -2.84 -5.80 -13.44
C ALA A 143 -4.13 -6.31 -14.08
N ASP A 144 -4.07 -6.76 -15.32
CA ASP A 144 -5.23 -7.27 -16.07
C ASP A 144 -5.51 -8.77 -15.86
N ASN A 145 -4.61 -9.47 -15.13
CA ASN A 145 -4.69 -10.91 -14.87
C ASN A 145 -4.83 -11.75 -16.16
N ALA A 146 -4.17 -11.31 -17.24
CA ALA A 146 -4.17 -11.99 -18.52
C ALA A 146 -2.74 -12.17 -19.05
N PRO A 147 -2.44 -13.26 -19.80
CA PRO A 147 -1.10 -13.49 -20.33
C PRO A 147 -0.64 -12.40 -21.29
N GLY A 148 0.57 -11.88 -21.11
CA GLY A 148 1.20 -10.88 -21.97
C GLY A 148 1.08 -9.46 -21.43
N GLY A 149 0.61 -8.52 -22.25
CA GLY A 149 0.40 -7.12 -21.88
C GLY A 149 1.64 -6.23 -21.93
N GLU A 150 1.43 -4.94 -21.67
CA GLU A 150 2.47 -3.90 -21.61
C GLU A 150 2.33 -3.07 -20.32
N GLY A 151 3.44 -2.50 -19.86
CA GLY A 151 3.44 -1.65 -18.67
C GLY A 151 3.08 -2.42 -17.40
N LEU A 152 1.98 -2.06 -16.74
CA LEU A 152 1.50 -2.74 -15.52
C LEU A 152 0.81 -4.08 -15.80
N ASP A 153 0.37 -4.30 -17.04
CA ASP A 153 -0.28 -5.54 -17.46
C ASP A 153 0.75 -6.60 -17.90
N THR A 154 2.04 -6.25 -17.93
CA THR A 154 3.11 -7.19 -18.31
C THR A 154 3.26 -8.30 -17.29
N ASP A 155 3.41 -9.54 -17.79
CA ASP A 155 3.74 -10.69 -16.94
C ASP A 155 5.08 -10.49 -16.22
N ILE A 156 5.10 -10.70 -14.92
CA ILE A 156 6.29 -10.59 -14.08
C ILE A 156 6.60 -11.99 -13.53
N GLY A 157 7.74 -12.53 -13.90
CA GLY A 157 8.14 -13.88 -13.51
C GLY A 157 9.55 -13.97 -12.95
N ASN A 158 9.92 -15.16 -12.48
CA ASN A 158 11.27 -15.45 -11.97
C ASN A 158 12.34 -15.49 -13.10
N TRP A 159 11.98 -15.22 -14.33
CA TRP A 159 12.88 -15.10 -15.49
C TRP A 159 13.28 -13.66 -15.81
N ASN A 160 12.71 -12.64 -15.15
CA ASN A 160 12.96 -11.21 -15.41
C ASN A 160 14.15 -10.69 -14.62
#